data_b4a8f029d1e5018e70014736550804a9
#
_entry.id   b4a8f029d1e5018e70014736550804a9
#
_cell.length_a   1.000
_cell.length_b   1.000
_cell.length_c   1.000
_cell.angle_alpha   90.00
_cell.angle_beta   90.00
_cell.angle_gamma   90.00
#
_symmetry.space_group_name_H-M   'P 1'
#
loop_
_entity.id
_entity.type
_entity.pdbx_description
1 polymer ?
#
loop_
_entity_poly.entity_id
_entity_poly.type
_entity_poly.pdbx_seq_one_letter_code
_entity_poly.pdbx_strand_id
1 'polypeptide(L)'
;MKSGWASAVLLAGSVGSPRLCDNRLIDLSDPRFAETRQPFHAAMGRLEEDAAKIRPRLRIVHCVTRKSIARLLADYCRDGYAARRAALVVGSQIDPASIANPHIRAHALEGQLFRTELEQALHANGIGTVILTERDAYARAVSELMKSILQVRRVIQNFGRSTKGPWRAEQKLAALAAWVALSE
;
A
#
# COMPACT_ATOMS: atom_id res chain seq x y z
N MET A 1 1.79 2.64 -1.81
CA MET A 1 0.48 3.30 -1.90
C MET A 1 0.63 4.75 -2.31
N LYS A 2 -0.42 5.37 -2.85
CA LYS A 2 -0.50 6.78 -3.25
C LYS A 2 -1.75 7.40 -2.63
N SER A 3 -1.91 8.71 -2.75
CA SER A 3 -3.11 9.38 -2.24
C SER A 3 -4.37 8.82 -2.90
N GLY A 4 -5.21 8.18 -2.11
CA GLY A 4 -6.51 7.65 -2.52
C GLY A 4 -6.53 6.29 -3.20
N TRP A 5 -5.37 5.61 -3.43
CA TRP A 5 -5.32 4.27 -4.00
C TRP A 5 -4.04 3.50 -3.63
N ALA A 6 -4.06 2.20 -3.80
CA ALA A 6 -2.89 1.36 -3.64
C ALA A 6 -2.77 0.31 -4.75
N SER A 7 -1.54 -0.08 -5.07
CA SER A 7 -1.28 -1.28 -5.86
C SER A 7 -1.26 -2.48 -4.91
N ALA A 8 -2.11 -3.46 -5.18
CA ALA A 8 -2.14 -4.73 -4.48
C ALA A 8 -1.52 -5.81 -5.37
N VAL A 9 -0.60 -6.59 -4.79
CA VAL A 9 0.06 -7.72 -5.46
C VAL A 9 -0.06 -8.94 -4.57
N LEU A 10 -0.51 -10.04 -5.14
CA LEU A 10 -0.52 -11.35 -4.49
C LEU A 10 0.60 -12.22 -5.03
N LEU A 11 1.44 -12.71 -4.14
CA LEU A 11 2.41 -13.77 -4.42
C LEU A 11 2.02 -15.05 -3.71
N ALA A 12 2.27 -16.19 -4.34
CA ALA A 12 2.18 -17.51 -3.75
C ALA A 12 3.46 -18.31 -4.00
N GLY A 13 3.61 -19.44 -3.33
CA GLY A 13 4.78 -20.29 -3.42
C GLY A 13 5.73 -20.11 -2.24
N SER A 14 6.99 -20.44 -2.43
CA SER A 14 8.04 -20.27 -1.43
C SER A 14 8.90 -19.03 -1.71
N VAL A 15 9.67 -18.62 -0.72
CA VAL A 15 10.69 -17.55 -0.86
C VAL A 15 11.67 -17.83 -2.00
N GLY A 16 12.04 -19.10 -2.20
CA GLY A 16 12.95 -19.51 -3.28
C GLY A 16 12.31 -19.52 -4.66
N SER A 17 10.98 -19.70 -4.73
CA SER A 17 10.21 -19.79 -5.97
C SER A 17 8.87 -19.05 -5.87
N PRO A 18 8.91 -17.71 -5.74
CA PRO A 18 7.71 -16.90 -5.67
C PRO A 18 7.02 -16.84 -7.04
N ARG A 19 5.70 -16.86 -7.03
CA ARG A 19 4.86 -16.79 -8.23
C ARG A 19 3.86 -15.64 -8.10
N LEU A 20 3.81 -14.79 -9.12
CA LEU A 20 2.79 -13.72 -9.20
C LEU A 20 1.43 -14.36 -9.51
N CYS A 21 0.46 -14.08 -8.64
CA CYS A 21 -0.92 -14.58 -8.75
C CYS A 21 -1.90 -13.48 -9.12
N ASP A 22 -1.71 -12.27 -8.58
CA ASP A 22 -2.56 -11.13 -8.89
C ASP A 22 -1.78 -9.81 -8.83
N ASN A 23 -2.23 -8.85 -9.64
CA ASN A 23 -1.75 -7.47 -9.66
C ASN A 23 -2.91 -6.56 -10.05
N ARG A 24 -3.40 -5.76 -9.10
CA ARG A 24 -4.52 -4.83 -9.32
C ARG A 24 -4.37 -3.54 -8.52
N LEU A 25 -5.17 -2.54 -8.86
CA LEU A 25 -5.34 -1.34 -8.06
C LEU A 25 -6.56 -1.50 -7.16
N ILE A 26 -6.46 -0.96 -5.95
CA ILE A 26 -7.57 -0.84 -5.01
C ILE A 26 -7.79 0.62 -4.63
N ASP A 27 -9.04 1.03 -4.54
CA ASP A 27 -9.40 2.37 -4.13
C ASP A 27 -9.36 2.49 -2.61
N LEU A 28 -8.80 3.60 -2.13
CA LEU A 28 -8.77 4.00 -0.72
C LEU A 28 -9.57 5.29 -0.49
N SER A 29 -10.10 5.88 -1.56
CA SER A 29 -10.93 7.09 -1.57
C SER A 29 -12.11 6.89 -2.51
N ASP A 30 -13.18 7.67 -2.33
CA ASP A 30 -14.34 7.62 -3.22
C ASP A 30 -14.16 8.62 -4.37
N PRO A 31 -14.13 8.16 -5.64
CA PRO A 31 -13.94 9.04 -6.78
C PRO A 31 -15.07 10.09 -6.96
N ARG A 32 -16.24 9.87 -6.35
CA ARG A 32 -17.35 10.84 -6.34
C ARG A 32 -17.08 12.04 -5.43
N PHE A 33 -16.15 11.91 -4.49
CA PHE A 33 -15.75 12.95 -3.54
C PHE A 33 -14.23 13.17 -3.66
N ALA A 34 -13.85 14.03 -4.61
CA ALA A 34 -12.44 14.26 -4.99
C ALA A 34 -11.55 14.63 -3.79
N GLU A 35 -12.10 15.34 -2.80
CA GLU A 35 -11.43 15.73 -1.57
C GLU A 35 -11.03 14.54 -0.68
N THR A 36 -11.60 13.35 -0.89
CA THR A 36 -11.21 12.15 -0.14
C THR A 36 -9.86 11.58 -0.57
N ARG A 37 -9.35 11.99 -1.74
CA ARG A 37 -7.99 11.63 -2.18
C ARG A 37 -6.92 12.38 -1.40
N GLN A 38 -7.21 13.61 -0.99
CA GLN A 38 -6.31 14.47 -0.23
C GLN A 38 -7.09 15.13 0.94
N PRO A 39 -7.48 14.35 1.97
CA PRO A 39 -8.41 14.80 3.00
C PRO A 39 -7.91 15.97 3.82
N PHE A 40 -6.59 16.16 3.90
CA PHE A 40 -5.95 17.24 4.65
C PHE A 40 -5.51 18.43 3.79
N HIS A 41 -5.91 18.46 2.49
CA HIS A 41 -5.65 19.61 1.65
C HIS A 41 -6.88 20.53 1.55
N ALA A 42 -6.64 21.82 1.75
CA ALA A 42 -7.54 22.92 1.39
C ALA A 42 -7.20 23.47 0.00
N ALA A 43 -7.95 24.47 -0.46
CA ALA A 43 -7.70 25.14 -1.73
C ALA A 43 -6.24 25.65 -1.82
N MET A 44 -5.68 25.61 -3.03
CA MET A 44 -4.28 25.98 -3.34
C MET A 44 -3.22 25.17 -2.56
N GLY A 45 -3.52 23.93 -2.19
CA GLY A 45 -2.57 23.03 -1.55
C GLY A 45 -2.21 23.38 -0.09
N ARG A 46 -2.98 24.25 0.57
CA ARG A 46 -2.80 24.55 2.01
C ARG A 46 -3.28 23.39 2.86
N LEU A 47 -2.79 23.34 4.10
CA LEU A 47 -3.31 22.42 5.11
C LEU A 47 -4.76 22.79 5.45
N GLU A 48 -5.67 21.81 5.41
CA GLU A 48 -7.02 21.95 5.96
C GLU A 48 -6.97 21.76 7.47
N GLU A 49 -7.49 22.70 8.23
CA GLU A 49 -7.51 22.68 9.69
C GLU A 49 -8.95 22.59 10.24
N ASP A 50 -9.94 22.76 9.36
CA ASP A 50 -11.35 22.69 9.75
C ASP A 50 -11.78 21.23 9.97
N ALA A 51 -11.90 20.87 11.24
CA ALA A 51 -12.33 19.55 11.66
C ALA A 51 -13.72 19.16 11.11
N ALA A 52 -14.61 20.12 10.85
CA ALA A 52 -15.94 19.86 10.29
C ALA A 52 -15.85 19.38 8.83
N LYS A 53 -14.83 19.82 8.08
CA LYS A 53 -14.55 19.36 6.73
C LYS A 53 -13.75 18.05 6.70
N ILE A 54 -12.77 17.92 7.60
CA ILE A 54 -11.91 16.74 7.64
C ILE A 54 -12.68 15.48 8.04
N ARG A 55 -13.47 15.53 9.11
CA ARG A 55 -14.16 14.35 9.66
C ARG A 55 -15.01 13.57 8.63
N PRO A 56 -15.85 14.20 7.77
CA PRO A 56 -16.60 13.48 6.74
C PRO A 56 -15.67 12.78 5.74
N ARG A 57 -14.57 13.45 5.32
CA ARG A 57 -13.60 12.89 4.37
C ARG A 57 -12.92 11.64 4.96
N LEU A 58 -12.51 11.68 6.23
CA LEU A 58 -11.91 10.54 6.91
C LEU A 58 -12.87 9.35 7.02
N ARG A 59 -14.15 9.59 7.33
CA ARG A 59 -15.18 8.54 7.39
C ARG A 59 -15.34 7.83 6.04
N ILE A 60 -15.30 8.60 4.93
CA ILE A 60 -15.39 8.01 3.59
C ILE A 60 -14.15 7.18 3.30
N VAL A 61 -12.94 7.69 3.55
CA VAL A 61 -11.68 6.94 3.39
C VAL A 61 -11.73 5.63 4.18
N HIS A 62 -12.10 5.69 5.46
CA HIS A 62 -12.26 4.51 6.32
C HIS A 62 -13.22 3.46 5.69
N CYS A 63 -14.41 3.91 5.28
CA CYS A 63 -15.43 3.03 4.70
C CYS A 63 -14.96 2.39 3.38
N VAL A 64 -14.35 3.19 2.48
CA VAL A 64 -13.86 2.72 1.18
C VAL A 64 -12.71 1.73 1.38
N THR A 65 -11.72 2.06 2.20
CA THR A 65 -10.57 1.20 2.45
C THR A 65 -11.00 -0.17 3.00
N ARG A 66 -11.89 -0.18 4.01
CA ARG A 66 -12.42 -1.44 4.57
C ARG A 66 -13.13 -2.29 3.53
N LYS A 67 -14.00 -1.69 2.71
CA LYS A 67 -14.72 -2.38 1.63
C LYS A 67 -13.77 -2.93 0.58
N SER A 68 -12.76 -2.14 0.18
CA SER A 68 -11.76 -2.55 -0.82
C SER A 68 -10.93 -3.73 -0.34
N ILE A 69 -10.47 -3.72 0.92
CA ILE A 69 -9.72 -4.83 1.49
C ILE A 69 -10.61 -6.08 1.66
N ALA A 70 -11.82 -5.93 2.19
CA ALA A 70 -12.72 -7.07 2.35
C ALA A 70 -13.02 -7.74 0.99
N ARG A 71 -13.29 -6.94 -0.05
CA ARG A 71 -13.52 -7.43 -1.41
C ARG A 71 -12.27 -8.13 -1.97
N LEU A 72 -11.10 -7.51 -1.82
CA LEU A 72 -9.82 -8.07 -2.28
C LEU A 72 -9.58 -9.46 -1.68
N LEU A 73 -9.74 -9.59 -0.36
CA LEU A 73 -9.53 -10.86 0.35
C LEU A 73 -10.58 -11.91 0.00
N ALA A 74 -11.84 -11.50 -0.20
CA ALA A 74 -12.90 -12.39 -0.66
C ALA A 74 -12.64 -12.92 -2.08
N ASP A 75 -12.14 -12.06 -2.99
CA ASP A 75 -11.72 -12.47 -4.33
C ASP A 75 -10.58 -13.49 -4.26
N TYR A 76 -9.55 -13.24 -3.44
CA TYR A 76 -8.43 -14.17 -3.25
C TYR A 76 -8.89 -15.52 -2.70
N CYS A 77 -9.79 -15.50 -1.70
CA CYS A 77 -10.34 -16.72 -1.13
C CYS A 77 -11.12 -17.54 -2.19
N ARG A 78 -11.93 -16.86 -3.01
CA ARG A 78 -12.68 -17.51 -4.12
C ARG A 78 -11.75 -18.13 -5.16
N ASP A 79 -10.59 -17.49 -5.41
CA ASP A 79 -9.57 -17.97 -6.33
C ASP A 79 -8.65 -19.04 -5.70
N GLY A 80 -8.95 -19.50 -4.46
CA GLY A 80 -8.24 -20.56 -3.75
C GLY A 80 -6.98 -20.09 -3.01
N TYR A 81 -6.83 -18.78 -2.77
CA TYR A 81 -5.69 -18.22 -2.03
C TYR A 81 -6.11 -17.78 -0.63
N ALA A 82 -5.34 -18.16 0.38
CA ALA A 82 -5.46 -17.66 1.74
C ALA A 82 -4.31 -16.69 2.04
N ALA A 83 -4.59 -15.38 2.00
CA ALA A 83 -3.63 -14.39 2.43
C ALA A 83 -3.38 -14.54 3.95
N ARG A 84 -2.12 -14.57 4.36
CA ARG A 84 -1.73 -14.71 5.77
C ARG A 84 -1.05 -13.45 6.30
N ARG A 85 -0.29 -12.78 5.45
CA ARG A 85 0.48 -11.57 5.77
C ARG A 85 0.40 -10.57 4.64
N ALA A 86 0.59 -9.31 4.96
CA ALA A 86 0.70 -8.23 4.00
C ALA A 86 1.90 -7.34 4.34
N ALA A 87 2.59 -6.85 3.33
CA ALA A 87 3.60 -5.83 3.49
C ALA A 87 3.13 -4.53 2.82
N LEU A 88 3.15 -3.44 3.57
CA LEU A 88 2.76 -2.12 3.10
C LEU A 88 4.00 -1.29 2.75
N VAL A 89 4.07 -0.81 1.52
CA VAL A 89 5.13 0.13 1.11
C VAL A 89 4.64 1.56 1.26
N VAL A 90 5.36 2.34 2.04
CA VAL A 90 5.06 3.74 2.37
C VAL A 90 6.19 4.66 1.91
N GLY A 91 5.87 5.94 1.60
CA GLY A 91 6.89 6.92 1.21
C GLY A 91 7.82 7.27 2.36
N SER A 92 7.25 7.54 3.54
CA SER A 92 8.00 7.84 4.76
C SER A 92 7.20 7.48 6.01
N GLN A 93 7.88 7.45 7.17
CA GLN A 93 7.30 7.29 8.50
C GLN A 93 7.57 8.51 9.40
N ILE A 94 7.80 9.67 8.79
CA ILE A 94 8.06 10.91 9.51
C ILE A 94 6.79 11.32 10.26
N ASP A 95 6.96 11.75 11.53
CA ASP A 95 5.85 12.31 12.28
C ASP A 95 5.40 13.63 11.64
N PRO A 96 4.14 13.74 11.21
CA PRO A 96 3.62 14.98 10.62
C PRO A 96 3.75 16.20 11.54
N ALA A 97 3.71 16.00 12.87
CA ALA A 97 3.86 17.09 13.83
C ALA A 97 5.25 17.76 13.77
N SER A 98 6.28 17.02 13.36
CA SER A 98 7.64 17.54 13.21
C SER A 98 7.86 18.37 11.95
N ILE A 99 6.88 18.42 11.02
CA ILE A 99 7.02 19.09 9.73
C ILE A 99 6.50 20.54 9.84
N ALA A 100 7.40 21.50 9.66
CA ALA A 100 7.05 22.94 9.73
C ALA A 100 6.22 23.42 8.53
N ASN A 101 6.53 22.94 7.32
CA ASN A 101 5.83 23.35 6.10
C ASN A 101 4.40 22.74 6.05
N PRO A 102 3.33 23.57 6.01
CA PRO A 102 1.95 23.09 6.09
C PRO A 102 1.56 22.17 4.92
N HIS A 103 2.02 22.45 3.70
CA HIS A 103 1.76 21.62 2.53
C HIS A 103 2.41 20.24 2.65
N ILE A 104 3.68 20.18 3.07
CA ILE A 104 4.38 18.91 3.28
C ILE A 104 3.75 18.15 4.45
N ARG A 105 3.32 18.86 5.50
CA ARG A 105 2.58 18.27 6.64
C ARG A 105 1.28 17.62 6.18
N ALA A 106 0.50 18.28 5.31
CA ALA A 106 -0.72 17.70 4.76
C ALA A 106 -0.45 16.36 4.05
N HIS A 107 0.58 16.27 3.21
CA HIS A 107 0.98 15.03 2.56
C HIS A 107 1.42 13.94 3.56
N ALA A 108 2.14 14.32 4.62
CA ALA A 108 2.54 13.37 5.66
C ALA A 108 1.33 12.83 6.44
N LEU A 109 0.35 13.68 6.76
CA LEU A 109 -0.91 13.28 7.39
C LEU A 109 -1.71 12.31 6.49
N GLU A 110 -1.75 12.55 5.19
CA GLU A 110 -2.39 11.65 4.23
C GLU A 110 -1.68 10.31 4.14
N GLY A 111 -0.35 10.32 4.07
CA GLY A 111 0.45 9.11 4.11
C GLY A 111 0.21 8.28 5.37
N GLN A 112 0.13 8.94 6.53
CA GLN A 112 -0.19 8.31 7.81
C GLN A 112 -1.62 7.75 7.81
N LEU A 113 -2.60 8.54 7.37
CA LEU A 113 -4.00 8.12 7.29
C LEU A 113 -4.16 6.84 6.46
N PHE A 114 -3.77 6.87 5.19
CA PHE A 114 -3.97 5.72 4.30
C PHE A 114 -3.21 4.48 4.77
N ARG A 115 -2.04 4.63 5.38
CA ARG A 115 -1.32 3.53 6.02
C ARG A 115 -2.14 2.94 7.16
N THR A 116 -2.57 3.77 8.11
CA THR A 116 -3.31 3.33 9.29
C THR A 116 -4.63 2.65 8.92
N GLU A 117 -5.36 3.19 7.94
CA GLU A 117 -6.61 2.59 7.46
C GLU A 117 -6.39 1.22 6.80
N LEU A 118 -5.31 1.06 6.03
CA LEU A 118 -4.94 -0.23 5.44
C LEU A 118 -4.55 -1.24 6.52
N GLU A 119 -3.71 -0.86 7.48
CA GLU A 119 -3.32 -1.72 8.61
C GLU A 119 -4.54 -2.19 9.39
N GLN A 120 -5.44 -1.27 9.76
CA GLN A 120 -6.66 -1.59 10.50
C GLN A 120 -7.59 -2.51 9.70
N ALA A 121 -7.76 -2.23 8.39
CA ALA A 121 -8.61 -3.06 7.54
C ALA A 121 -8.05 -4.49 7.38
N LEU A 122 -6.73 -4.64 7.24
CA LEU A 122 -6.04 -5.94 7.16
C LEU A 122 -6.13 -6.69 8.49
N HIS A 123 -5.81 -6.04 9.61
CA HIS A 123 -5.90 -6.63 10.94
C HIS A 123 -7.32 -7.07 11.29
N ALA A 124 -8.34 -6.29 10.92
CA ALA A 124 -9.75 -6.67 11.11
C ALA A 124 -10.15 -7.95 10.35
N ASN A 125 -9.36 -8.34 9.34
CA ASN A 125 -9.51 -9.59 8.60
C ASN A 125 -8.47 -10.66 8.99
N GLY A 126 -7.78 -10.50 10.11
CA GLY A 126 -6.79 -11.46 10.61
C GLY A 126 -5.45 -11.47 9.88
N ILE A 127 -5.15 -10.45 9.07
CA ILE A 127 -3.92 -10.35 8.30
C ILE A 127 -2.88 -9.52 9.07
N GLY A 128 -1.76 -10.13 9.43
CA GLY A 128 -0.61 -9.41 9.98
C GLY A 128 0.06 -8.51 8.95
N THR A 129 0.57 -7.34 9.39
CA THR A 129 1.19 -6.36 8.49
C THR A 129 2.63 -6.06 8.84
N VAL A 130 3.45 -5.84 7.82
CA VAL A 130 4.82 -5.32 7.90
C VAL A 130 4.91 -4.04 7.09
N ILE A 131 5.65 -3.04 7.57
CA ILE A 131 5.84 -1.78 6.86
C ILE A 131 7.25 -1.70 6.30
N LEU A 132 7.36 -1.35 5.02
CA LEU A 132 8.59 -1.01 4.33
C LEU A 132 8.51 0.42 3.83
N THR A 133 9.61 1.19 3.97
CA THR A 133 9.70 2.46 3.26
C THR A 133 10.13 2.25 1.81
N GLU A 134 9.68 3.08 0.89
CA GLU A 134 10.10 3.00 -0.52
C GLU A 134 11.63 3.05 -0.65
N ARG A 135 12.26 3.89 0.17
CA ARG A 135 13.71 4.11 0.19
C ARG A 135 14.47 2.83 0.51
N ASP A 136 13.99 2.08 1.52
CA ASP A 136 14.74 0.97 2.10
C ASP A 136 14.28 -0.40 1.59
N ALA A 137 13.18 -0.43 0.79
CA ALA A 137 12.51 -1.66 0.37
C ALA A 137 13.47 -2.66 -0.32
N TYR A 138 14.33 -2.20 -1.22
CA TYR A 138 15.28 -3.09 -1.90
C TYR A 138 16.40 -3.57 -0.97
N ALA A 139 16.94 -2.70 -0.10
CA ALA A 139 17.97 -3.09 0.85
C ALA A 139 17.43 -4.16 1.82
N ARG A 140 16.22 -3.95 2.32
CA ARG A 140 15.54 -4.91 3.18
C ARG A 140 15.27 -6.23 2.47
N ALA A 141 14.78 -6.20 1.24
CA ALA A 141 14.57 -7.42 0.46
C ALA A 141 15.87 -8.20 0.20
N VAL A 142 16.98 -7.52 -0.10
CA VAL A 142 18.31 -8.15 -0.25
C VAL A 142 18.71 -8.87 1.03
N SER A 143 18.55 -8.23 2.18
CA SER A 143 18.88 -8.80 3.50
C SER A 143 17.99 -9.99 3.85
N GLU A 144 16.67 -9.83 3.78
CA GLU A 144 15.72 -10.87 4.26
C GLU A 144 15.62 -12.07 3.30
N LEU A 145 15.71 -11.81 1.98
CA LEU A 145 15.69 -12.89 0.99
C LEU A 145 17.06 -13.57 0.81
N MET A 146 18.11 -13.04 1.41
CA MET A 146 19.50 -13.50 1.24
C MET A 146 19.90 -13.66 -0.24
N LYS A 147 19.53 -12.68 -1.06
CA LYS A 147 19.78 -12.65 -2.51
C LYS A 147 20.53 -11.36 -2.90
N SER A 148 21.32 -11.44 -3.99
CA SER A 148 21.92 -10.24 -4.53
C SER A 148 20.87 -9.29 -5.11
N ILE A 149 21.16 -7.99 -5.14
CA ILE A 149 20.29 -6.97 -5.74
C ILE A 149 19.93 -7.30 -7.20
N LEU A 150 20.85 -7.87 -7.96
CA LEU A 150 20.61 -8.28 -9.34
C LEU A 150 19.62 -9.43 -9.44
N GLN A 151 19.70 -10.41 -8.55
CA GLN A 151 18.74 -11.52 -8.49
C GLN A 151 17.35 -10.99 -8.12
N VAL A 152 17.24 -10.15 -7.10
CA VAL A 152 15.97 -9.52 -6.70
C VAL A 152 15.34 -8.76 -7.87
N ARG A 153 16.10 -7.87 -8.52
CA ARG A 153 15.61 -7.09 -9.67
C ARG A 153 15.17 -7.98 -10.83
N ARG A 154 15.91 -9.07 -11.13
CA ARG A 154 15.56 -10.03 -12.20
C ARG A 154 14.21 -10.69 -11.92
N VAL A 155 13.97 -11.18 -10.69
CA VAL A 155 12.70 -11.81 -10.32
C VAL A 155 11.55 -10.81 -10.43
N ILE A 156 11.69 -9.60 -9.88
CA ILE A 156 10.67 -8.56 -9.97
C ILE A 156 10.36 -8.19 -11.44
N GLN A 157 11.38 -8.11 -12.31
CA GLN A 157 11.14 -7.86 -13.74
C GLN A 157 10.44 -9.02 -14.44
N ASN A 158 10.76 -10.27 -14.08
CA ASN A 158 10.12 -11.44 -14.65
C ASN A 158 8.63 -11.51 -14.32
N PHE A 159 8.20 -11.07 -13.13
CA PHE A 159 6.77 -10.95 -12.82
C PHE A 159 6.04 -10.05 -13.83
N GLY A 160 6.67 -8.97 -14.29
CA GLY A 160 6.09 -8.09 -15.29
C GLY A 160 5.83 -8.75 -16.64
N ARG A 161 6.56 -9.82 -16.98
CA ARG A 161 6.36 -10.59 -18.23
C ARG A 161 5.13 -11.51 -18.16
N SER A 162 4.70 -11.87 -16.96
CA SER A 162 3.53 -12.73 -16.74
C SER A 162 2.25 -11.94 -16.46
N THR A 163 2.31 -10.62 -16.36
CA THR A 163 1.14 -9.76 -16.16
C THR A 163 0.64 -9.14 -17.48
N LYS A 164 -0.67 -9.03 -17.62
CA LYS A 164 -1.31 -8.33 -18.75
C LYS A 164 -1.48 -6.82 -18.53
N GLY A 165 -1.19 -6.33 -17.33
CA GLY A 165 -1.37 -4.94 -16.91
C GLY A 165 -0.06 -4.15 -16.83
N PRO A 166 -0.13 -2.89 -16.41
CA PRO A 166 1.05 -2.06 -16.22
C PRO A 166 1.96 -2.64 -15.13
N TRP A 167 3.27 -2.61 -15.37
CA TRP A 167 4.31 -3.05 -14.44
C TRP A 167 5.27 -1.89 -14.14
N ARG A 168 4.76 -0.89 -13.42
CA ARG A 168 5.43 0.37 -13.08
C ARG A 168 6.12 0.26 -11.71
N ALA A 169 6.64 1.36 -11.21
CA ALA A 169 7.37 1.41 -9.94
C ALA A 169 6.51 0.90 -8.77
N GLU A 170 5.23 1.28 -8.71
CA GLU A 170 4.31 0.91 -7.64
C GLU A 170 4.07 -0.60 -7.58
N GLN A 171 3.84 -1.25 -8.74
CA GLN A 171 3.65 -2.69 -8.81
C GLN A 171 4.93 -3.45 -8.45
N LYS A 172 6.08 -2.95 -8.90
CA LYS A 172 7.38 -3.56 -8.58
C LYS A 172 7.68 -3.49 -7.08
N LEU A 173 7.41 -2.35 -6.45
CA LEU A 173 7.56 -2.19 -5.00
C LEU A 173 6.57 -3.05 -4.21
N ALA A 174 5.30 -3.13 -4.66
CA ALA A 174 4.30 -4.00 -4.05
C ALA A 174 4.69 -5.48 -4.16
N ALA A 175 5.19 -5.93 -5.32
CA ALA A 175 5.68 -7.30 -5.51
C ALA A 175 6.91 -7.61 -4.66
N LEU A 176 7.83 -6.65 -4.55
CA LEU A 176 9.00 -6.77 -3.69
C LEU A 176 8.60 -6.95 -2.22
N ALA A 177 7.68 -6.13 -1.76
CA ALA A 177 7.15 -6.19 -0.41
C ALA A 177 6.38 -7.50 -0.13
N ALA A 178 5.57 -7.95 -1.09
CA ALA A 178 4.89 -9.24 -0.99
C ALA A 178 5.89 -10.41 -0.93
N TRP A 179 7.02 -10.31 -1.63
CA TRP A 179 8.07 -11.32 -1.57
C TRP A 179 8.78 -11.34 -0.21
N VAL A 180 9.04 -10.18 0.38
CA VAL A 180 9.53 -10.08 1.77
C VAL A 180 8.53 -10.70 2.74
N ALA A 181 7.23 -10.42 2.60
CA ALA A 181 6.20 -11.02 3.46
C ALA A 181 6.09 -12.55 3.36
N LEU A 182 6.58 -13.17 2.27
CA LEU A 182 6.67 -14.64 2.17
C LEU A 182 7.80 -15.23 3.00
N SER A 183 8.81 -14.43 3.41
CA SER A 183 9.95 -14.93 4.21
C SER A 183 9.67 -14.95 5.72
N GLU A 184 8.64 -14.28 6.15
CA GLU A 184 8.19 -14.21 7.55
C GLU A 184 7.07 -15.23 7.84
#